data_15b4a6c6d7a9291623667ce654c8626c
#
_entry.id   15b4a6c6d7a9291623667ce654c8626c
#
_cell.length_a   1.000
_cell.length_b   1.000
_cell.length_c   1.000
_cell.angle_alpha   90.00
_cell.angle_beta   90.00
_cell.angle_gamma   90.00
#
_symmetry.space_group_name_H-M   'P 1'
#
loop_
_entity.id
_entity.type
_entity.pdbx_description
1 polymer ?
#
loop_
_entity_poly.entity_id
_entity_poly.type
_entity_poly.pdbx_seq_one_letter_code
_entity_poly.pdbx_strand_id
1 'polypeptide(L)'
;MARNTSKSLLKITALSLGIASTMLLSGCDKKQEQITLNIGYQKYGLLPIIKARGDLDKTLKEKGVNVKWVEFPAGPQLLEGLNVGSVSFGEAGEAPPIFAQAANANLVYVANQPSAPLAEALVVPKNSAIKSVQDLKGKKVVLNKGSNVHYLLLKVLEANHLTLADINVVYL
;
A
#
# COMPACT_ATOMS: atom_id res chain seq x y z
N MET A 1 -26.67 56.11 64.15
CA MET A 1 -25.99 56.43 62.89
C MET A 1 -26.06 55.19 62.01
N ALA A 2 -27.06 55.14 61.11
CA ALA A 2 -27.26 54.01 60.17
C ALA A 2 -27.25 54.58 58.76
N ARG A 3 -26.29 54.22 57.93
CA ARG A 3 -26.35 54.44 56.46
C ARG A 3 -25.28 53.68 55.73
N ASN A 4 -25.71 53.05 54.63
CA ASN A 4 -24.92 52.59 53.53
C ASN A 4 -24.36 51.15 53.54
N THR A 5 -25.22 50.12 53.53
CA THR A 5 -24.84 48.79 53.09
C THR A 5 -25.72 48.23 51.96
N SER A 6 -26.65 49.06 51.40
CA SER A 6 -27.64 48.52 50.41
C SER A 6 -27.26 48.75 48.94
N LYS A 7 -26.16 49.49 48.62
CA LYS A 7 -25.80 49.78 47.24
C LYS A 7 -24.68 48.93 46.66
N SER A 8 -24.02 48.11 47.45
CA SER A 8 -22.96 47.22 46.98
C SER A 8 -23.43 45.83 46.54
N LEU A 9 -24.57 45.36 47.09
CA LEU A 9 -25.14 44.02 46.71
C LEU A 9 -25.78 44.01 45.33
N LEU A 10 -26.27 45.15 44.83
CA LEU A 10 -26.99 45.21 43.53
C LEU A 10 -26.05 45.24 42.32
N LYS A 11 -24.74 45.55 42.53
CA LYS A 11 -23.73 45.59 41.43
C LYS A 11 -23.02 44.23 41.21
N ILE A 12 -23.08 43.36 42.23
CA ILE A 12 -22.42 42.02 42.11
C ILE A 12 -23.33 41.01 41.42
N THR A 13 -24.66 41.15 41.54
CA THR A 13 -25.63 40.25 40.91
C THR A 13 -25.80 40.48 39.39
N ALA A 14 -25.49 41.67 38.87
CA ALA A 14 -25.55 41.97 37.43
C ALA A 14 -24.33 41.45 36.64
N LEU A 15 -23.20 41.22 37.33
CA LEU A 15 -21.94 40.81 36.68
C LEU A 15 -21.84 39.25 36.56
N SER A 16 -22.57 38.51 37.41
CA SER A 16 -22.58 37.03 37.39
C SER A 16 -23.50 36.44 36.32
N LEU A 17 -24.48 37.17 35.81
CA LEU A 17 -25.42 36.69 34.79
C LEU A 17 -24.86 36.85 33.34
N GLY A 18 -23.83 37.70 33.13
CA GLY A 18 -23.21 37.91 31.83
C GLY A 18 -22.16 36.87 31.44
N ILE A 19 -21.59 36.14 32.42
CA ILE A 19 -20.53 35.16 32.18
C ILE A 19 -21.07 33.73 31.90
N ALA A 20 -22.30 33.46 32.34
CA ALA A 20 -22.89 32.15 32.12
C ALA A 20 -23.44 31.93 30.70
N SER A 21 -23.58 33.00 29.88
CA SER A 21 -24.20 32.92 28.53
C SER A 21 -23.20 32.67 27.39
N THR A 22 -21.87 32.74 27.64
CA THR A 22 -20.84 32.57 26.59
C THR A 22 -20.22 31.18 26.54
N MET A 23 -20.60 30.24 27.39
CA MET A 23 -20.04 28.89 27.43
C MET A 23 -20.81 27.83 26.65
N LEU A 24 -21.87 28.21 25.92
CA LEU A 24 -22.72 27.24 25.19
C LEU A 24 -22.46 27.15 23.68
N LEU A 25 -21.40 27.81 23.17
CA LEU A 25 -21.02 27.79 21.74
C LEU A 25 -19.69 27.11 21.45
N SER A 26 -19.15 26.32 22.40
CA SER A 26 -18.13 25.33 22.05
C SER A 26 -18.82 24.15 21.38
N GLY A 27 -19.33 24.39 20.17
CA GLY A 27 -19.66 23.32 19.27
C GLY A 27 -18.41 22.44 19.13
N CYS A 28 -18.49 21.22 19.65
CA CYS A 28 -17.53 20.17 19.30
C CYS A 28 -17.63 20.01 17.78
N ASP A 29 -16.81 20.72 17.04
CA ASP A 29 -16.41 20.31 15.72
C ASP A 29 -15.70 18.96 15.91
N LYS A 30 -16.48 17.89 15.89
CA LYS A 30 -15.93 16.55 15.72
C LYS A 30 -15.24 16.60 14.38
N LYS A 31 -13.95 16.93 14.42
CA LYS A 31 -13.05 16.70 13.30
C LYS A 31 -13.28 15.25 12.91
N GLN A 32 -14.04 15.04 11.86
CA GLN A 32 -14.32 13.71 11.35
C GLN A 32 -12.95 13.13 11.03
N GLU A 33 -12.53 12.12 11.78
CA GLU A 33 -11.22 11.47 11.57
C GLU A 33 -11.21 10.99 10.14
N GLN A 34 -10.39 11.64 9.32
CA GLN A 34 -10.35 11.38 7.89
C GLN A 34 -9.63 10.05 7.69
N ILE A 35 -10.38 9.03 7.31
CA ILE A 35 -9.83 7.70 7.03
C ILE A 35 -8.88 7.81 5.84
N THR A 36 -7.67 7.28 5.98
CA THR A 36 -6.71 7.19 4.86
C THR A 36 -6.48 5.73 4.52
N LEU A 37 -6.75 5.37 3.26
CA LEU A 37 -6.43 4.06 2.71
C LEU A 37 -5.08 4.14 1.98
N ASN A 38 -4.05 3.51 2.55
CA ASN A 38 -2.75 3.38 1.92
C ASN A 38 -2.75 2.17 0.97
N ILE A 39 -2.62 2.41 -0.34
CA ILE A 39 -2.62 1.37 -1.37
C ILE A 39 -1.20 1.18 -1.90
N GLY A 40 -0.64 0.00 -1.68
CA GLY A 40 0.63 -0.42 -2.28
C GLY A 40 0.44 -0.87 -3.71
N TYR A 41 1.27 -0.38 -4.63
CA TYR A 41 1.25 -0.78 -6.03
C TYR A 41 2.66 -0.97 -6.60
N GLN A 42 2.73 -1.71 -7.70
CA GLN A 42 3.96 -1.90 -8.49
C GLN A 42 3.73 -1.31 -9.89
N LYS A 43 4.78 -1.12 -10.67
CA LYS A 43 4.66 -0.76 -12.12
C LYS A 43 4.19 -1.96 -12.97
N TYR A 44 3.31 -2.77 -12.43
CA TYR A 44 2.77 -4.00 -12.97
C TYR A 44 1.35 -4.20 -12.44
N GLY A 45 0.52 -4.97 -13.16
CA GLY A 45 -0.84 -5.31 -12.73
C GLY A 45 -1.88 -4.22 -13.02
N LEU A 46 -3.00 -4.27 -12.32
CA LEU A 46 -4.14 -3.38 -12.54
C LEU A 46 -4.08 -2.08 -11.76
N LEU A 47 -3.46 -2.08 -10.60
CA LEU A 47 -3.46 -0.90 -9.70
C LEU A 47 -2.82 0.35 -10.33
N PRO A 48 -1.73 0.29 -11.12
CA PRO A 48 -1.23 1.48 -11.82
C PRO A 48 -2.25 2.10 -12.78
N ILE A 49 -3.05 1.26 -13.44
CA ILE A 49 -4.09 1.72 -14.37
C ILE A 49 -5.23 2.39 -13.61
N ILE A 50 -5.68 1.78 -12.50
CA ILE A 50 -6.72 2.34 -11.62
C ILE A 50 -6.26 3.69 -11.06
N LYS A 51 -5.01 3.77 -10.57
CA LYS A 51 -4.39 5.01 -10.09
C LYS A 51 -4.38 6.09 -11.17
N ALA A 52 -3.96 5.75 -12.39
CA ALA A 52 -3.88 6.70 -13.50
C ALA A 52 -5.26 7.24 -13.92
N ARG A 53 -6.32 6.45 -13.79
CA ARG A 53 -7.70 6.87 -14.07
C ARG A 53 -8.27 7.82 -13.01
N GLY A 54 -7.86 7.66 -11.74
CA GLY A 54 -8.33 8.50 -10.64
C GLY A 54 -9.78 8.26 -10.18
N ASP A 55 -10.50 7.32 -10.81
CA ASP A 55 -11.91 7.04 -10.48
C ASP A 55 -12.06 6.53 -9.04
N LEU A 56 -11.12 5.69 -8.59
CA LEU A 56 -11.12 5.14 -7.24
C LEU A 56 -10.94 6.24 -6.20
N ASP A 57 -9.96 7.13 -6.40
CA ASP A 57 -9.67 8.24 -5.50
C ASP A 57 -10.90 9.14 -5.35
N LYS A 58 -11.56 9.48 -6.47
CA LYS A 58 -12.78 10.29 -6.48
C LYS A 58 -13.91 9.61 -5.71
N THR A 59 -14.19 8.33 -6.02
CA THR A 59 -15.29 7.57 -5.40
C THR A 59 -15.08 7.40 -3.88
N LEU A 60 -13.84 7.15 -3.45
CA LEU A 60 -13.52 6.99 -2.04
C LEU A 60 -13.55 8.32 -1.29
N LYS A 61 -13.13 9.41 -1.93
CA LYS A 61 -13.21 10.76 -1.36
C LYS A 61 -14.66 11.18 -1.06
N GLU A 62 -15.62 10.84 -1.94
CA GLU A 62 -17.05 11.07 -1.72
C GLU A 62 -17.58 10.30 -0.49
N LYS A 63 -16.90 9.21 -0.10
CA LYS A 63 -17.19 8.42 1.10
C LYS A 63 -16.38 8.84 2.33
N GLY A 64 -15.66 9.95 2.28
CA GLY A 64 -14.82 10.43 3.39
C GLY A 64 -13.50 9.69 3.55
N VAL A 65 -13.06 8.91 2.53
CA VAL A 65 -11.81 8.15 2.56
C VAL A 65 -10.81 8.80 1.60
N ASN A 66 -9.63 9.15 2.11
CA ASN A 66 -8.49 9.57 1.28
C ASN A 66 -7.71 8.34 0.82
N VAL A 67 -7.26 8.36 -0.42
CA VAL A 67 -6.35 7.35 -0.95
C VAL A 67 -4.93 7.90 -0.97
N LYS A 68 -3.97 7.11 -0.48
CA LYS A 68 -2.53 7.35 -0.61
C LYS A 68 -1.90 6.17 -1.34
N TRP A 69 -1.30 6.46 -2.49
CA TRP A 69 -0.61 5.47 -3.30
C TRP A 69 0.86 5.37 -2.93
N VAL A 70 1.34 4.16 -2.66
CA VAL A 70 2.74 3.86 -2.30
C VAL A 70 3.32 2.90 -3.33
N GLU A 71 4.37 3.32 -4.03
CA GLU A 71 5.03 2.48 -5.04
C GLU A 71 6.03 1.53 -4.38
N PHE A 72 6.02 0.27 -4.81
CA PHE A 72 6.99 -0.74 -4.40
C PHE A 72 7.70 -1.33 -5.64
N PRO A 73 8.98 -1.70 -5.51
CA PRO A 73 9.74 -2.24 -6.63
C PRO A 73 9.31 -3.66 -7.02
N ALA A 74 8.81 -4.46 -6.04
CA ALA A 74 8.36 -5.83 -6.27
C ALA A 74 7.40 -6.31 -5.16
N GLY A 75 6.77 -7.48 -5.39
CA GLY A 75 5.81 -8.10 -4.48
C GLY A 75 6.33 -8.36 -3.07
N PRO A 76 7.52 -8.91 -2.87
CA PRO A 76 8.05 -9.15 -1.52
C PRO A 76 8.09 -7.90 -0.65
N GLN A 77 8.57 -6.76 -1.17
CA GLN A 77 8.64 -5.51 -0.44
C GLN A 77 7.25 -4.92 -0.18
N LEU A 78 6.29 -5.11 -1.11
CA LEU A 78 4.90 -4.71 -0.90
C LEU A 78 4.27 -5.50 0.25
N LEU A 79 4.48 -6.83 0.29
CA LEU A 79 3.94 -7.67 1.35
C LEU A 79 4.59 -7.39 2.71
N GLU A 80 5.85 -7.00 2.74
CA GLU A 80 6.46 -6.48 3.96
C GLU A 80 5.78 -5.18 4.38
N GLY A 81 5.49 -4.28 3.43
CA GLY A 81 4.72 -3.07 3.70
C GLY A 81 3.33 -3.33 4.28
N LEU A 82 2.64 -4.39 3.82
CA LEU A 82 1.38 -4.87 4.41
C LEU A 82 1.59 -5.42 5.82
N ASN A 83 2.61 -6.26 6.01
CA ASN A 83 2.90 -6.91 7.28
C ASN A 83 3.19 -5.90 8.41
N VAL A 84 3.92 -4.83 8.10
CA VAL A 84 4.22 -3.75 9.06
C VAL A 84 3.17 -2.63 9.09
N GLY A 85 2.07 -2.75 8.34
CA GLY A 85 0.96 -1.80 8.33
C GLY A 85 1.24 -0.46 7.63
N SER A 86 2.31 -0.34 6.84
CA SER A 86 2.62 0.87 6.06
C SER A 86 1.66 1.04 4.88
N VAL A 87 1.11 -0.05 4.37
CA VAL A 87 -0.02 -0.09 3.44
C VAL A 87 -1.10 -1.02 3.96
N SER A 88 -2.36 -0.75 3.58
CA SER A 88 -3.54 -1.52 4.02
C SER A 88 -4.08 -2.45 2.94
N PHE A 89 -3.71 -2.19 1.69
CA PHE A 89 -4.16 -2.94 0.52
C PHE A 89 -3.05 -2.91 -0.54
N GLY A 90 -2.94 -3.98 -1.32
CA GLY A 90 -1.97 -4.03 -2.42
C GLY A 90 -2.18 -5.22 -3.34
N GLU A 91 -1.51 -5.20 -4.49
CA GLU A 91 -1.52 -6.25 -5.49
C GLU A 91 -0.10 -6.83 -5.61
N ALA A 92 0.00 -8.14 -5.58
CA ALA A 92 1.26 -8.86 -5.80
C ALA A 92 1.02 -10.06 -6.74
N GLY A 93 2.07 -10.55 -7.37
CA GLY A 93 2.02 -11.82 -8.10
C GLY A 93 1.77 -13.01 -7.19
N GLU A 94 1.62 -14.19 -7.74
CA GLU A 94 1.18 -15.40 -7.04
C GLU A 94 2.20 -15.95 -6.04
N ALA A 95 3.51 -15.79 -6.30
CA ALA A 95 4.55 -16.38 -5.45
C ALA A 95 4.81 -15.61 -4.15
N PRO A 96 4.92 -14.28 -4.12
CA PRO A 96 5.22 -13.53 -2.89
C PRO A 96 4.27 -13.81 -1.71
N PRO A 97 2.93 -13.89 -1.88
CA PRO A 97 2.03 -14.20 -0.79
C PRO A 97 2.26 -15.57 -0.15
N ILE A 98 2.72 -16.56 -0.93
CA ILE A 98 3.05 -17.90 -0.41
C ILE A 98 4.21 -17.80 0.58
N PHE A 99 5.25 -17.05 0.25
CA PHE A 99 6.38 -16.83 1.15
C PHE A 99 5.97 -16.03 2.40
N ALA A 100 5.13 -15.02 2.24
CA ALA A 100 4.63 -14.23 3.36
C ALA A 100 3.81 -15.09 4.33
N GLN A 101 2.92 -15.96 3.81
CA GLN A 101 2.16 -16.91 4.63
C GLN A 101 3.06 -17.92 5.34
N ALA A 102 4.07 -18.46 4.66
CA ALA A 102 5.04 -19.37 5.27
C ALA A 102 5.83 -18.69 6.41
N ALA A 103 5.97 -17.37 6.35
CA ALA A 103 6.56 -16.54 7.42
C ALA A 103 5.54 -16.05 8.45
N ASN A 104 4.31 -16.60 8.47
CA ASN A 104 3.21 -16.20 9.36
C ASN A 104 2.79 -14.72 9.24
N ALA A 105 2.94 -14.09 8.08
CA ALA A 105 2.46 -12.74 7.86
C ALA A 105 0.93 -12.66 8.00
N ASN A 106 0.44 -11.62 8.67
CA ASN A 106 -0.98 -11.39 8.86
C ASN A 106 -1.58 -10.69 7.63
N LEU A 107 -2.00 -11.47 6.64
CA LEU A 107 -2.62 -10.97 5.41
C LEU A 107 -3.86 -11.78 5.03
N VAL A 108 -4.76 -11.14 4.29
CA VAL A 108 -6.01 -11.76 3.77
C VAL A 108 -6.07 -11.55 2.26
N TYR A 109 -6.43 -12.58 1.54
CA TYR A 109 -6.78 -12.45 0.12
C TYR A 109 -8.20 -11.90 -0.01
N VAL A 110 -8.36 -10.79 -0.70
CA VAL A 110 -9.67 -10.17 -0.95
C VAL A 110 -10.16 -10.40 -2.38
N ALA A 111 -9.25 -10.62 -3.33
CA ALA A 111 -9.57 -10.96 -4.72
C ALA A 111 -8.36 -11.61 -5.40
N ASN A 112 -8.60 -12.27 -6.52
CA ASN A 112 -7.56 -12.73 -7.43
C ASN A 112 -7.89 -12.32 -8.87
N GLN A 113 -6.84 -12.12 -9.67
CA GLN A 113 -6.98 -11.91 -11.11
C GLN A 113 -7.00 -13.25 -11.84
N PRO A 114 -7.67 -13.36 -13.00
CA PRO A 114 -7.53 -14.52 -13.87
C PRO A 114 -6.06 -14.72 -14.29
N SER A 115 -5.68 -15.97 -14.53
CA SER A 115 -4.34 -16.30 -15.02
C SER A 115 -4.00 -15.56 -16.32
N ALA A 116 -2.83 -14.95 -16.37
CA ALA A 116 -2.33 -14.20 -17.53
C ALA A 116 -0.92 -14.69 -17.94
N PRO A 117 -0.79 -15.92 -18.47
CA PRO A 117 0.51 -16.55 -18.72
C PRO A 117 1.39 -15.82 -19.73
N LEU A 118 0.81 -14.90 -20.52
CA LEU A 118 1.55 -14.06 -21.46
C LEU A 118 2.01 -12.71 -20.88
N ALA A 119 1.71 -12.44 -19.60
CA ALA A 119 2.08 -11.19 -18.95
C ALA A 119 3.53 -11.17 -18.43
N GLU A 120 4.19 -12.33 -18.40
CA GLU A 120 5.57 -12.48 -17.89
C GLU A 120 6.45 -13.15 -18.94
N ALA A 121 7.70 -12.70 -19.02
CA ALA A 121 8.66 -13.24 -19.97
C ALA A 121 10.11 -13.02 -19.50
N LEU A 122 11.01 -13.89 -19.95
CA LEU A 122 12.44 -13.61 -19.98
C LEU A 122 12.72 -12.70 -21.18
N VAL A 123 13.35 -11.57 -20.92
CA VAL A 123 13.69 -10.60 -21.97
C VAL A 123 15.19 -10.48 -22.15
N VAL A 124 15.61 -10.28 -23.38
CA VAL A 124 17.02 -10.05 -23.76
C VAL A 124 17.12 -8.81 -24.66
N PRO A 125 18.28 -8.14 -24.73
CA PRO A 125 18.49 -7.05 -25.67
C PRO A 125 18.19 -7.49 -27.10
N LYS A 126 17.66 -6.59 -27.93
CA LYS A 126 17.27 -6.87 -29.32
C LYS A 126 18.35 -7.59 -30.14
N ASN A 127 19.62 -7.22 -29.93
CA ASN A 127 20.78 -7.75 -30.66
C ASN A 127 21.53 -8.83 -29.85
N SER A 128 20.88 -9.44 -28.86
CA SER A 128 21.48 -10.51 -28.05
C SER A 128 21.75 -11.75 -28.88
N ALA A 129 22.85 -12.44 -28.57
CA ALA A 129 23.14 -13.77 -29.08
C ALA A 129 22.28 -14.86 -28.41
N ILE A 130 21.63 -14.56 -27.29
CA ILE A 130 20.74 -15.49 -26.60
C ILE A 130 19.45 -15.63 -27.41
N LYS A 131 19.16 -16.84 -27.88
CA LYS A 131 17.99 -17.17 -28.70
C LYS A 131 17.13 -18.28 -28.08
N SER A 132 17.67 -18.99 -27.11
CA SER A 132 17.03 -20.09 -26.41
C SER A 132 17.36 -20.05 -24.90
N VAL A 133 16.63 -20.83 -24.11
CA VAL A 133 16.91 -20.98 -22.69
C VAL A 133 18.28 -21.64 -22.44
N GLN A 134 18.73 -22.51 -23.35
CA GLN A 134 20.04 -23.16 -23.25
C GLN A 134 21.20 -22.17 -23.33
N ASP A 135 21.01 -21.05 -24.05
CA ASP A 135 22.03 -20.00 -24.18
C ASP A 135 22.22 -19.19 -22.88
N LEU A 136 21.36 -19.41 -21.86
CA LEU A 136 21.50 -18.80 -20.55
C LEU A 136 22.64 -19.39 -19.71
N LYS A 137 23.19 -20.55 -20.09
CA LYS A 137 24.32 -21.15 -19.38
C LYS A 137 25.48 -20.16 -19.24
N GLY A 138 25.92 -19.95 -17.98
CA GLY A 138 26.97 -18.99 -17.67
C GLY A 138 26.60 -17.52 -17.84
N LYS A 139 25.37 -17.17 -18.20
CA LYS A 139 24.95 -15.78 -18.38
C LYS A 139 24.41 -15.19 -17.08
N LYS A 140 24.50 -13.85 -16.98
CA LYS A 140 23.93 -13.09 -15.89
C LYS A 140 22.42 -12.93 -16.13
N VAL A 141 21.62 -13.35 -15.16
CA VAL A 141 20.15 -13.20 -15.14
C VAL A 141 19.77 -12.38 -13.93
N VAL A 142 19.03 -11.30 -14.13
CA VAL A 142 18.69 -10.29 -13.11
C VAL A 142 17.21 -10.36 -12.79
N LEU A 143 16.87 -10.43 -11.52
CA LEU A 143 15.48 -10.51 -11.05
C LEU A 143 15.32 -10.12 -9.56
N ASN A 144 14.08 -9.88 -9.13
CA ASN A 144 13.76 -9.74 -7.71
C ASN A 144 13.60 -11.10 -7.02
N LYS A 145 14.38 -11.35 -5.96
CA LYS A 145 14.32 -12.60 -5.17
C LYS A 145 12.95 -12.77 -4.51
N GLY A 146 12.38 -13.97 -4.61
CA GLY A 146 11.08 -14.29 -3.99
C GLY A 146 9.86 -13.72 -4.70
N SER A 147 10.03 -13.07 -5.86
CA SER A 147 8.93 -12.58 -6.71
C SER A 147 8.37 -13.68 -7.61
N ASN A 148 7.25 -13.41 -8.28
CA ASN A 148 6.66 -14.26 -9.31
C ASN A 148 7.66 -14.54 -10.46
N VAL A 149 8.44 -13.55 -10.89
CA VAL A 149 9.47 -13.76 -11.93
C VAL A 149 10.63 -14.64 -11.46
N HIS A 150 10.90 -14.74 -10.17
CA HIS A 150 11.83 -15.74 -9.62
C HIS A 150 11.26 -17.16 -9.79
N TYR A 151 9.99 -17.34 -9.49
CA TYR A 151 9.31 -18.61 -9.71
C TYR A 151 9.25 -18.98 -11.19
N LEU A 152 8.92 -18.03 -12.07
CA LEU A 152 8.94 -18.23 -13.53
C LEU A 152 10.32 -18.69 -14.00
N LEU A 153 11.40 -18.03 -13.55
CA LEU A 153 12.77 -18.43 -13.94
C LEU A 153 13.06 -19.88 -13.53
N LEU A 154 12.71 -20.26 -12.30
CA LEU A 154 12.90 -21.64 -11.82
C LEU A 154 12.18 -22.63 -12.71
N LYS A 155 10.91 -22.37 -13.07
CA LYS A 155 10.12 -23.25 -13.94
C LYS A 155 10.63 -23.32 -15.36
N VAL A 156 11.12 -22.21 -15.91
CA VAL A 156 11.74 -22.18 -17.23
C VAL A 156 13.03 -22.99 -17.25
N LEU A 157 13.87 -22.86 -16.24
CA LEU A 157 15.11 -23.64 -16.14
C LEU A 157 14.82 -25.14 -15.99
N GLU A 158 13.91 -25.52 -15.08
CA GLU A 158 13.48 -26.88 -14.85
C GLU A 158 12.98 -27.56 -16.15
N ALA A 159 12.08 -26.87 -16.87
CA ALA A 159 11.53 -27.37 -18.14
C ALA A 159 12.59 -27.55 -19.25
N ASN A 160 13.74 -26.91 -19.08
CA ASN A 160 14.87 -27.00 -20.03
C ASN A 160 16.06 -27.78 -19.48
N HIS A 161 15.86 -28.57 -18.41
CA HIS A 161 16.90 -29.37 -17.75
C HIS A 161 18.09 -28.55 -17.27
N LEU A 162 17.83 -27.31 -16.82
CA LEU A 162 18.80 -26.40 -16.22
C LEU A 162 18.43 -26.14 -14.76
N THR A 163 19.40 -25.60 -14.03
CA THR A 163 19.26 -25.20 -12.63
C THR A 163 19.81 -23.79 -12.42
N LEU A 164 19.63 -23.22 -11.23
CA LEU A 164 20.25 -21.94 -10.89
C LEU A 164 21.80 -22.01 -10.89
N ALA A 165 22.38 -23.20 -10.70
CA ALA A 165 23.83 -23.37 -10.78
C ALA A 165 24.40 -23.22 -12.19
N ASP A 166 23.58 -23.36 -13.22
CA ASP A 166 23.98 -23.20 -14.63
C ASP A 166 24.05 -21.74 -15.08
N ILE A 167 23.58 -20.80 -14.26
CA ILE A 167 23.48 -19.37 -14.60
C ILE A 167 24.05 -18.49 -13.46
N ASN A 168 24.36 -17.23 -13.79
CA ASN A 168 24.80 -16.25 -12.79
C ASN A 168 23.60 -15.36 -12.36
N VAL A 169 22.90 -15.73 -11.29
CA VAL A 169 21.75 -14.96 -10.81
C VAL A 169 22.21 -13.71 -10.08
N VAL A 170 21.58 -12.57 -10.40
CA VAL A 170 21.74 -11.31 -9.71
C VAL A 170 20.38 -10.88 -9.15
N TYR A 171 20.29 -10.74 -7.86
CA TYR A 171 19.09 -10.27 -7.18
C TYR A 171 19.11 -8.75 -7.02
N LEU A 172 17.93 -8.10 -7.26
CA LEU A 172 17.68 -6.68 -7.06
C LEU A 172 17.04 -6.43 -5.70
#